data_f94531e7b1bdd32cdb93dc8241b4d7d7
#
_entry.id   f94531e7b1bdd32cdb93dc8241b4d7d7
#
_cell.length_a   1.000
_cell.length_b   1.000
_cell.length_c   1.000
_cell.angle_alpha   90.00
_cell.angle_beta   90.00
_cell.angle_gamma   90.00
#
_symmetry.space_group_name_H-M   'P 1'
#
loop_
_entity.id
_entity.type
_entity.pdbx_description
1 polymer ?
#
loop_
_entity_poly.entity_id
_entity_poly.type
_entity_poly.pdbx_seq_one_letter_code
_entity_poly.pdbx_strand_id
1 'polypeptide(L)'
;AYITEGHVPQDYVDYAKKDAHGIVREDLLLSMSERLNHVTKVLDDLGLVILKDENGKYVARGNRNIKINGENIKPLLAEAAMSQDNVTVLERVNITDYIIEENEIKGAWGFNIEENVFYDIRAKAVLCATGGSAGLYRPNNPGFSRHKMWYSPFNTGAGFAMGILAGAEMTTFEMRFIALRCKDTIAPVGTIAQGVGARQMNSHGEIYETKYGLTTSQRLYGTVTENREGRGPCYLKTDEISAAQEQDLYRAYLNMAPSQTLKWLEGSRGPASENVEIEGTEPYIVGGHTASGYWVDNGRRTTVKGLFAAGDDAVGCPQKYV
;
A
#
# COMPACT_ATOMS: atom_id res chain seq x y z
N ALA A 1 3.99 -3.24 -8.99
CA ALA A 1 5.03 -4.25 -9.29
C ALA A 1 4.96 -4.64 -10.77
N TYR A 2 6.05 -5.18 -11.29
CA TYR A 2 6.18 -5.61 -12.70
C TYR A 2 7.34 -6.61 -12.79
N ILE A 3 7.16 -7.68 -13.54
CA ILE A 3 8.24 -8.65 -13.77
C ILE A 3 9.10 -8.13 -14.92
N THR A 4 10.28 -7.61 -14.59
CA THR A 4 11.22 -7.02 -15.54
C THR A 4 11.96 -8.09 -16.35
N GLU A 5 12.56 -7.70 -17.48
CA GLU A 5 13.32 -8.61 -18.34
C GLU A 5 14.42 -9.34 -17.55
N GLY A 6 14.57 -10.64 -17.77
CA GLY A 6 15.49 -11.50 -17.04
C GLY A 6 14.99 -12.01 -15.68
N HIS A 7 13.79 -11.65 -15.26
CA HIS A 7 13.12 -12.09 -14.03
C HIS A 7 11.90 -12.94 -14.33
N VAL A 8 11.49 -13.74 -13.35
CA VAL A 8 10.31 -14.61 -13.41
C VAL A 8 9.37 -14.31 -12.23
N PRO A 9 8.09 -14.68 -12.31
CA PRO A 9 7.13 -14.49 -11.21
C PRO A 9 7.60 -15.01 -9.86
N GLN A 10 8.36 -16.11 -9.85
CA GLN A 10 8.92 -16.70 -8.63
C GLN A 10 9.88 -15.74 -7.89
N ASP A 11 10.65 -14.93 -8.60
CA ASP A 11 11.56 -13.97 -7.97
C ASP A 11 10.82 -12.96 -7.08
N TYR A 12 9.58 -12.63 -7.44
CA TYR A 12 8.73 -11.78 -6.61
C TYR A 12 8.29 -12.48 -5.32
N VAL A 13 7.94 -13.76 -5.42
CA VAL A 13 7.56 -14.60 -4.27
C VAL A 13 8.75 -14.75 -3.32
N ASP A 14 9.92 -15.06 -3.85
CA ASP A 14 11.16 -15.26 -3.08
C ASP A 14 11.56 -13.97 -2.33
N TYR A 15 11.40 -12.83 -2.99
CA TYR A 15 11.61 -11.53 -2.33
C TYR A 15 10.61 -11.32 -1.17
N ALA A 16 9.32 -11.51 -1.40
CA ALA A 16 8.29 -11.34 -0.38
C ALA A 16 8.49 -12.30 0.80
N LYS A 17 8.83 -13.56 0.50
CA LYS A 17 9.16 -14.57 1.50
C LYS A 17 10.35 -14.18 2.37
N LYS A 18 11.41 -13.66 1.75
CA LYS A 18 12.59 -13.17 2.47
C LYS A 18 12.25 -11.97 3.36
N ASP A 19 11.47 -11.01 2.85
CA ASP A 19 11.10 -9.79 3.58
C ASP A 19 10.14 -10.09 4.75
N ALA A 20 9.24 -11.04 4.58
CA ALA A 20 8.29 -11.48 5.61
C ALA A 20 8.83 -12.65 6.48
N HIS A 21 10.12 -12.94 6.45
CA HIS A 21 10.75 -14.02 7.22
C HIS A 21 10.07 -15.39 7.08
N GLY A 22 9.56 -15.69 5.88
CA GLY A 22 8.92 -16.96 5.56
C GLY A 22 7.41 -17.01 5.82
N ILE A 23 6.84 -16.00 6.45
CA ILE A 23 5.39 -15.96 6.77
C ILE A 23 4.64 -15.40 5.56
N VAL A 24 4.39 -16.24 4.57
CA VAL A 24 3.72 -15.85 3.32
C VAL A 24 2.83 -16.98 2.78
N ARG A 25 1.80 -16.61 2.03
CA ARG A 25 1.04 -17.49 1.16
C ARG A 25 1.68 -17.47 -0.24
N GLU A 26 2.68 -18.32 -0.44
CA GLU A 26 3.47 -18.39 -1.70
C GLU A 26 2.57 -18.64 -2.91
N ASP A 27 1.54 -19.46 -2.76
CA ASP A 27 0.54 -19.76 -3.79
C ASP A 27 -0.23 -18.51 -4.25
N LEU A 28 -0.69 -17.68 -3.33
CA LEU A 28 -1.39 -16.42 -3.64
C LEU A 28 -0.46 -15.39 -4.29
N LEU A 29 0.77 -15.26 -3.77
CA LEU A 29 1.78 -14.36 -4.33
C LEU A 29 2.17 -14.78 -5.75
N LEU A 30 2.33 -16.09 -6.01
CA LEU A 30 2.66 -16.61 -7.33
C LEU A 30 1.52 -16.32 -8.31
N SER A 31 0.28 -16.68 -7.95
CA SER A 31 -0.89 -16.45 -8.81
C SER A 31 -1.10 -14.97 -9.16
N MET A 32 -0.72 -14.06 -8.25
CA MET A 32 -0.72 -12.62 -8.50
C MET A 32 0.43 -12.21 -9.42
N SER A 33 1.66 -12.64 -9.11
CA SER A 33 2.86 -12.22 -9.84
C SER A 33 2.84 -12.66 -11.31
N GLU A 34 2.23 -13.80 -11.62
CA GLU A 34 1.99 -14.27 -12.99
C GLU A 34 1.09 -13.33 -13.81
N ARG A 35 0.29 -12.50 -13.15
CA ARG A 35 -0.65 -11.57 -13.80
C ARG A 35 -0.17 -10.12 -13.87
N LEU A 36 0.90 -9.75 -13.16
CA LEU A 36 1.36 -8.36 -13.05
C LEU A 36 1.60 -7.69 -14.39
N ASN A 37 2.29 -8.37 -15.32
CA ASN A 37 2.60 -7.79 -16.62
C ASN A 37 1.36 -7.66 -17.52
N HIS A 38 0.45 -8.63 -17.44
CA HIS A 38 -0.83 -8.57 -18.16
C HIS A 38 -1.68 -7.39 -17.65
N VAL A 39 -1.85 -7.24 -16.34
CA VAL A 39 -2.61 -6.13 -15.75
C VAL A 39 -1.96 -4.79 -16.08
N THR A 40 -0.63 -4.70 -16.05
CA THR A 40 0.08 -3.48 -16.45
C THR A 40 -0.24 -3.10 -17.90
N LYS A 41 -0.28 -4.07 -18.81
CA LYS A 41 -0.67 -3.80 -20.20
C LYS A 41 -2.11 -3.32 -20.31
N VAL A 42 -3.03 -3.92 -19.57
CA VAL A 42 -4.44 -3.46 -19.55
C VAL A 42 -4.52 -2.01 -19.09
N LEU A 43 -3.78 -1.63 -18.05
CA LEU A 43 -3.74 -0.25 -17.56
C LEU A 43 -3.13 0.72 -18.59
N ASP A 44 -2.08 0.30 -19.31
CA ASP A 44 -1.46 1.08 -20.39
C ASP A 44 -2.46 1.28 -21.54
N ASP A 45 -3.17 0.22 -21.94
CA ASP A 45 -4.19 0.26 -23.00
C ASP A 45 -5.39 1.16 -22.60
N LEU A 46 -5.69 1.27 -21.32
CA LEU A 46 -6.69 2.21 -20.79
C LEU A 46 -6.18 3.67 -20.72
N GLY A 47 -4.91 3.91 -20.95
CA GLY A 47 -4.32 5.25 -20.96
C GLY A 47 -3.56 5.64 -19.68
N LEU A 48 -3.20 4.68 -18.82
CA LEU A 48 -2.30 4.97 -17.71
C LEU A 48 -0.93 5.40 -18.23
N VAL A 49 -0.44 6.53 -17.72
CA VAL A 49 0.86 7.06 -18.13
C VAL A 49 1.99 6.20 -17.55
N ILE A 50 2.58 5.38 -18.39
CA ILE A 50 3.75 4.56 -18.08
C ILE A 50 4.94 5.07 -18.88
N LEU A 51 6.07 5.34 -18.23
CA LEU A 51 7.27 5.81 -18.90
C LEU A 51 7.84 4.70 -19.79
N LYS A 52 8.03 5.02 -21.07
CA LYS A 52 8.63 4.14 -22.10
C LYS A 52 9.94 4.73 -22.59
N ASP A 53 10.87 3.87 -22.95
CA ASP A 53 12.12 4.25 -23.60
C ASP A 53 11.89 4.53 -25.11
N GLU A 54 12.96 4.85 -25.82
CA GLU A 54 12.95 5.12 -27.28
C GLU A 54 12.48 3.94 -28.12
N ASN A 55 12.54 2.72 -27.59
CA ASN A 55 12.09 1.48 -28.23
C ASN A 55 10.66 1.09 -27.82
N GLY A 56 9.98 1.92 -27.02
CA GLY A 56 8.64 1.66 -26.52
C GLY A 56 8.56 0.65 -25.36
N LYS A 57 9.69 0.24 -24.80
CA LYS A 57 9.73 -0.64 -23.62
C LYS A 57 9.50 0.16 -22.34
N TYR A 58 8.83 -0.44 -21.35
CA TYR A 58 8.64 0.18 -20.04
C TYR A 58 9.97 0.40 -19.31
N VAL A 59 10.17 1.61 -18.83
CA VAL A 59 11.38 1.96 -18.06
C VAL A 59 11.34 1.32 -16.68
N ALA A 60 12.27 0.43 -16.42
CA ALA A 60 12.37 -0.26 -15.13
C ALA A 60 12.77 0.71 -13.99
N ARG A 61 12.25 0.42 -12.80
CA ARG A 61 12.67 1.02 -11.53
C ARG A 61 13.10 -0.10 -10.59
N GLY A 62 14.40 -0.36 -10.56
CA GLY A 62 14.93 -1.57 -9.91
C GLY A 62 14.45 -2.84 -10.62
N ASN A 63 14.46 -3.98 -9.92
CA ASN A 63 14.24 -5.30 -10.51
C ASN A 63 12.77 -5.77 -10.50
N ARG A 64 11.83 -4.98 -9.94
CA ARG A 64 10.46 -5.44 -9.66
C ARG A 64 9.39 -4.39 -9.97
N ASN A 65 9.78 -3.25 -10.49
CA ASN A 65 8.87 -2.15 -10.76
C ASN A 65 9.21 -1.46 -12.07
N ILE A 66 8.23 -0.73 -12.59
CA ILE A 66 8.39 0.22 -13.70
C ILE A 66 8.01 1.62 -13.24
N LYS A 67 8.42 2.62 -14.00
CA LYS A 67 8.06 4.02 -13.72
C LYS A 67 6.68 4.31 -14.28
N ILE A 68 5.72 4.54 -13.37
CA ILE A 68 4.35 4.93 -13.72
C ILE A 68 4.01 6.26 -13.02
N ASN A 69 3.16 7.05 -13.67
CA ASN A 69 2.43 8.12 -13.01
C ASN A 69 1.04 7.60 -12.63
N GLY A 70 0.85 7.31 -11.34
CA GLY A 70 -0.37 6.69 -10.83
C GLY A 70 -1.46 7.66 -10.40
N GLU A 71 -1.29 8.96 -10.60
CA GLU A 71 -2.22 9.98 -10.10
C GLU A 71 -3.64 9.80 -10.64
N ASN A 72 -3.76 9.45 -11.90
CA ASN A 72 -5.05 9.30 -12.57
C ASN A 72 -5.56 7.86 -12.66
N ILE A 73 -4.93 6.90 -11.97
CA ILE A 73 -5.34 5.48 -12.05
C ILE A 73 -6.79 5.28 -11.56
N LYS A 74 -7.19 5.94 -10.49
CA LYS A 74 -8.56 5.81 -9.96
C LYS A 74 -9.62 6.43 -10.87
N PRO A 75 -9.48 7.68 -11.33
CA PRO A 75 -10.39 8.24 -12.34
C PRO A 75 -10.46 7.40 -13.59
N LEU A 76 -9.32 6.95 -14.12
CA LEU A 76 -9.23 6.11 -15.31
C LEU A 76 -10.03 4.80 -15.18
N LEU A 77 -9.85 4.09 -14.06
CA LEU A 77 -10.56 2.84 -13.80
C LEU A 77 -12.07 3.07 -13.56
N ALA A 78 -12.43 4.16 -12.89
CA ALA A 78 -13.83 4.52 -12.68
C ALA A 78 -14.52 4.84 -14.02
N GLU A 79 -13.88 5.61 -14.89
CA GLU A 79 -14.38 5.93 -16.22
C GLU A 79 -14.52 4.65 -17.09
N ALA A 80 -13.51 3.79 -17.05
CA ALA A 80 -13.55 2.51 -17.77
C ALA A 80 -14.69 1.60 -17.26
N ALA A 81 -14.97 1.59 -15.96
CA ALA A 81 -16.09 0.83 -15.39
C ALA A 81 -17.44 1.44 -15.81
N MET A 82 -17.59 2.76 -15.69
CA MET A 82 -18.84 3.47 -16.04
C MET A 82 -19.16 3.43 -17.53
N SER A 83 -18.17 3.23 -18.38
CA SER A 83 -18.38 3.12 -19.84
C SER A 83 -18.92 1.76 -20.27
N GLN A 84 -19.04 0.78 -19.37
CA GLN A 84 -19.56 -0.55 -19.72
C GLN A 84 -21.08 -0.60 -19.58
N ASP A 85 -21.79 -0.99 -20.62
CA ASP A 85 -23.27 -1.07 -20.64
C ASP A 85 -23.85 -2.04 -19.59
N ASN A 86 -23.05 -3.03 -19.18
CA ASN A 86 -23.46 -4.07 -18.22
C ASN A 86 -22.99 -3.79 -16.77
N VAL A 87 -22.44 -2.61 -16.50
CA VAL A 87 -21.99 -2.20 -15.17
C VAL A 87 -22.88 -1.07 -14.65
N THR A 88 -23.41 -1.26 -13.45
CA THR A 88 -24.10 -0.21 -12.72
C THR A 88 -23.25 0.24 -11.54
N VAL A 89 -22.86 1.51 -11.52
CA VAL A 89 -22.10 2.11 -10.43
C VAL A 89 -23.09 2.83 -9.49
N LEU A 90 -23.10 2.41 -8.24
CA LEU A 90 -23.89 3.04 -7.16
C LEU A 90 -22.95 3.88 -6.30
N GLU A 91 -22.93 5.17 -6.54
CA GLU A 91 -22.12 6.10 -5.74
C GLU A 91 -22.80 6.41 -4.40
N ARG A 92 -21.97 6.72 -3.39
CA ARG A 92 -22.43 7.13 -2.04
C ARG A 92 -23.29 6.11 -1.33
N VAL A 93 -23.16 4.85 -1.73
CA VAL A 93 -23.83 3.72 -1.07
C VAL A 93 -22.85 3.05 -0.12
N ASN A 94 -23.21 3.05 1.15
CA ASN A 94 -22.47 2.34 2.19
C ASN A 94 -23.07 0.95 2.38
N ILE A 95 -22.30 -0.09 2.10
CA ILE A 95 -22.71 -1.47 2.36
C ILE A 95 -22.43 -1.79 3.82
N THR A 96 -23.42 -2.37 4.50
CA THR A 96 -23.39 -2.64 5.95
C THR A 96 -23.31 -4.11 6.30
N ASP A 97 -23.95 -4.98 5.50
CA ASP A 97 -24.07 -6.40 5.79
C ASP A 97 -24.14 -7.23 4.52
N TYR A 98 -23.69 -8.48 4.61
CA TYR A 98 -23.96 -9.49 3.59
C TYR A 98 -25.26 -10.21 3.87
N ILE A 99 -25.94 -10.61 2.80
CA ILE A 99 -27.13 -11.48 2.87
C ILE A 99 -26.63 -12.91 2.70
N ILE A 100 -26.71 -13.69 3.77
CA ILE A 100 -26.24 -15.08 3.82
C ILE A 100 -27.42 -16.03 4.06
N GLU A 101 -27.52 -17.05 3.25
CA GLU A 101 -28.49 -18.15 3.40
C GLU A 101 -27.75 -19.48 3.22
N GLU A 102 -27.84 -20.38 4.19
CA GLU A 102 -27.22 -21.72 4.14
C GLU A 102 -25.69 -21.67 3.78
N ASN A 103 -24.95 -20.76 4.41
CA ASN A 103 -23.52 -20.50 4.15
C ASN A 103 -23.20 -20.09 2.70
N GLU A 104 -24.16 -19.51 2.00
CA GLU A 104 -24.01 -18.99 0.64
C GLU A 104 -24.40 -17.52 0.58
N ILE A 105 -23.59 -16.71 -0.12
CA ILE A 105 -23.91 -15.31 -0.37
C ILE A 105 -25.15 -15.18 -1.27
N LYS A 106 -26.04 -14.26 -0.92
CA LYS A 106 -27.23 -13.93 -1.73
C LYS A 106 -27.26 -12.45 -2.09
N GLY A 107 -26.31 -11.66 -1.60
CA GLY A 107 -26.22 -10.25 -1.86
C GLY A 107 -25.66 -9.43 -0.69
N ALA A 108 -26.04 -8.19 -0.63
CA ALA A 108 -25.65 -7.26 0.43
C ALA A 108 -26.72 -6.21 0.68
N TRP A 109 -26.78 -5.70 1.91
CA TRP A 109 -27.56 -4.54 2.27
C TRP A 109 -26.71 -3.29 2.36
N GLY A 110 -27.31 -2.16 2.02
CA GLY A 110 -26.65 -0.87 2.13
C GLY A 110 -27.63 0.29 2.15
N PHE A 111 -27.12 1.48 2.35
CA PHE A 111 -27.91 2.71 2.28
C PHE A 111 -27.12 3.81 1.59
N ASN A 112 -27.84 4.74 0.96
CA ASN A 112 -27.24 5.96 0.43
C ASN A 112 -26.94 6.92 1.59
N ILE A 113 -25.73 7.49 1.63
CA ILE A 113 -25.30 8.39 2.73
C ILE A 113 -25.88 9.81 2.64
N GLU A 114 -26.45 10.19 1.52
CA GLU A 114 -27.05 11.52 1.28
C GLU A 114 -28.58 11.47 1.14
N GLU A 115 -29.10 10.32 0.71
CA GLU A 115 -30.52 10.11 0.45
C GLU A 115 -31.09 9.11 1.44
N ASN A 116 -32.37 9.22 1.76
CA ASN A 116 -33.05 8.26 2.63
C ASN A 116 -33.49 7.02 1.82
N VAL A 117 -32.49 6.32 1.23
CA VAL A 117 -32.69 5.14 0.39
C VAL A 117 -31.94 3.97 1.00
N PHE A 118 -32.65 2.87 1.20
CA PHE A 118 -32.09 1.58 1.60
C PHE A 118 -32.04 0.65 0.39
N TYR A 119 -30.94 -0.10 0.26
CA TYR A 119 -30.71 -1.03 -0.84
C TYR A 119 -30.73 -2.48 -0.34
N ASP A 120 -31.54 -3.31 -0.97
CA ASP A 120 -31.47 -4.77 -0.93
C ASP A 120 -30.89 -5.24 -2.27
N ILE A 121 -29.60 -5.52 -2.30
CA ILE A 121 -28.89 -5.87 -3.53
C ILE A 121 -28.76 -7.39 -3.57
N ARG A 122 -29.48 -8.04 -4.47
CA ARG A 122 -29.43 -9.49 -4.67
C ARG A 122 -28.37 -9.85 -5.73
N ALA A 123 -27.49 -10.79 -5.41
CA ALA A 123 -26.39 -11.18 -6.27
C ALA A 123 -26.05 -12.67 -6.12
N LYS A 124 -25.61 -13.28 -7.23
CA LYS A 124 -25.13 -14.68 -7.25
C LYS A 124 -23.71 -14.81 -6.67
N ALA A 125 -22.95 -13.72 -6.72
CA ALA A 125 -21.59 -13.61 -6.17
C ALA A 125 -21.33 -12.19 -5.73
N VAL A 126 -20.51 -12.03 -4.71
CA VAL A 126 -20.07 -10.74 -4.18
C VAL A 126 -18.53 -10.73 -4.09
N LEU A 127 -17.92 -9.68 -4.55
CA LEU A 127 -16.48 -9.44 -4.38
C LEU A 127 -16.28 -8.30 -3.36
N CYS A 128 -15.65 -8.63 -2.23
CA CYS A 128 -15.19 -7.63 -1.27
C CYS A 128 -13.86 -7.04 -1.75
N ALA A 129 -13.84 -5.74 -1.99
CA ALA A 129 -12.65 -4.99 -2.40
C ALA A 129 -12.64 -3.62 -1.69
N THR A 130 -12.96 -3.61 -0.40
CA THR A 130 -13.13 -2.40 0.43
C THR A 130 -11.81 -1.80 0.89
N GLY A 131 -10.72 -2.50 0.68
CA GLY A 131 -9.38 -2.06 1.04
C GLY A 131 -9.02 -2.29 2.50
N GLY A 132 -7.80 -1.92 2.87
CA GLY A 132 -7.28 -2.12 4.22
C GLY A 132 -7.88 -1.17 5.26
N SER A 133 -7.99 -1.63 6.49
CA SER A 133 -8.52 -0.87 7.62
C SER A 133 -7.45 0.01 8.26
N ALA A 134 -7.41 1.29 7.92
CA ALA A 134 -6.53 2.25 8.54
C ALA A 134 -7.07 2.80 9.87
N GLY A 135 -8.39 2.97 9.97
CA GLY A 135 -9.07 3.54 11.13
C GLY A 135 -9.38 2.55 12.26
N LEU A 136 -9.00 1.28 12.11
CA LEU A 136 -9.30 0.23 13.09
C LEU A 136 -8.47 0.37 14.37
N TYR A 137 -7.18 0.66 14.23
CA TYR A 137 -6.29 0.80 15.36
C TYR A 137 -6.28 2.22 15.90
N ARG A 138 -6.39 2.34 17.21
CA ARG A 138 -6.20 3.61 17.90
C ARG A 138 -4.74 3.72 18.29
N PRO A 139 -4.02 4.72 17.79
CA PRO A 139 -2.66 4.98 18.26
C PRO A 139 -2.66 5.49 19.69
N ASN A 140 -1.52 5.40 20.38
CA ASN A 140 -1.35 5.88 21.75
C ASN A 140 -1.64 7.38 21.90
N ASN A 141 -1.49 8.15 20.83
CA ASN A 141 -1.88 9.55 20.75
C ASN A 141 -2.81 9.80 19.58
N PRO A 142 -4.13 9.58 19.71
CA PRO A 142 -5.08 9.70 18.63
C PRO A 142 -5.18 11.11 18.03
N GLY A 143 -4.99 12.15 18.85
CA GLY A 143 -5.02 13.54 18.37
C GLY A 143 -3.88 13.88 17.44
N PHE A 144 -2.71 13.34 17.73
CA PHE A 144 -1.51 13.59 16.94
C PHE A 144 -1.47 12.77 15.64
N SER A 145 -1.85 11.50 15.71
CA SER A 145 -1.73 10.58 14.56
C SER A 145 -2.88 10.72 13.56
N ARG A 146 -4.04 11.24 13.96
CA ARG A 146 -5.20 11.41 13.07
C ARG A 146 -4.86 12.18 11.79
N HIS A 147 -3.99 13.16 11.86
CA HIS A 147 -3.59 14.00 10.72
C HIS A 147 -2.32 13.50 10.00
N LYS A 148 -1.77 12.38 10.46
CA LYS A 148 -0.52 11.81 9.96
C LYS A 148 -0.68 10.37 9.49
N MET A 149 -1.88 10.01 9.05
CA MET A 149 -2.20 8.74 8.41
C MET A 149 -2.17 8.89 6.89
N TRP A 150 -1.56 7.94 6.23
CA TRP A 150 -1.54 7.88 4.76
C TRP A 150 -2.91 7.53 4.19
N TYR A 151 -3.58 6.57 4.80
CA TYR A 151 -4.90 6.11 4.38
C TYR A 151 -6.02 6.84 5.12
N SER A 152 -7.21 6.79 4.53
CA SER A 152 -8.40 7.40 5.14
C SER A 152 -8.67 6.82 6.54
N PRO A 153 -8.80 7.66 7.58
CA PRO A 153 -9.15 7.20 8.92
C PRO A 153 -10.60 6.68 9.01
N PHE A 154 -11.40 6.88 7.97
CA PHE A 154 -12.78 6.38 7.89
C PHE A 154 -12.85 4.93 7.41
N ASN A 155 -11.76 4.35 6.93
CA ASN A 155 -11.65 2.91 6.68
C ASN A 155 -11.54 2.17 8.01
N THR A 156 -12.67 1.89 8.63
CA THR A 156 -12.76 1.33 9.99
C THR A 156 -12.96 -0.19 9.99
N GLY A 157 -12.82 -0.85 8.84
CA GLY A 157 -12.87 -2.30 8.72
C GLY A 157 -14.26 -2.88 8.53
N ALA A 158 -15.19 -2.11 7.96
CA ALA A 158 -16.55 -2.60 7.68
C ALA A 158 -16.55 -3.87 6.82
N GLY A 159 -15.71 -3.93 5.75
CA GLY A 159 -15.56 -5.11 4.92
C GLY A 159 -15.11 -6.36 5.70
N PHE A 160 -14.18 -6.20 6.65
CA PHE A 160 -13.78 -7.29 7.54
C PHE A 160 -14.90 -7.70 8.52
N ALA A 161 -15.57 -6.70 9.11
CA ALA A 161 -16.68 -6.96 10.02
C ALA A 161 -17.80 -7.75 9.35
N MET A 162 -18.19 -7.36 8.14
CA MET A 162 -19.17 -8.09 7.35
C MET A 162 -18.75 -9.55 7.09
N GLY A 163 -17.47 -9.78 6.77
CA GLY A 163 -16.94 -11.12 6.59
C GLY A 163 -16.98 -11.98 7.84
N ILE A 164 -16.58 -11.42 8.99
CA ILE A 164 -16.63 -12.10 10.29
C ILE A 164 -18.06 -12.46 10.65
N LEU A 165 -18.99 -11.52 10.50
CA LEU A 165 -20.41 -11.75 10.79
C LEU A 165 -21.04 -12.77 9.85
N ALA A 166 -20.56 -12.86 8.61
CA ALA A 166 -20.95 -13.88 7.64
C ALA A 166 -20.33 -15.26 7.89
N GLY A 167 -19.44 -15.39 8.86
CA GLY A 167 -18.74 -16.64 9.17
C GLY A 167 -17.54 -16.96 8.26
N ALA A 168 -17.03 -15.98 7.51
CA ALA A 168 -15.83 -16.17 6.72
C ALA A 168 -14.58 -16.30 7.61
N GLU A 169 -13.68 -17.21 7.25
CA GLU A 169 -12.38 -17.28 7.89
C GLU A 169 -11.53 -16.07 7.54
N MET A 170 -10.84 -15.56 8.55
CA MET A 170 -9.99 -14.38 8.45
C MET A 170 -8.57 -14.72 8.91
N THR A 171 -7.60 -13.88 8.57
CA THR A 171 -6.21 -14.12 8.90
C THR A 171 -5.46 -12.83 9.29
N THR A 172 -4.44 -13.00 10.10
CA THR A 172 -3.37 -12.01 10.41
C THR A 172 -3.84 -10.70 11.06
N PHE A 173 -4.92 -10.71 11.85
CA PHE A 173 -5.38 -9.50 12.57
C PHE A 173 -4.41 -8.97 13.62
N GLU A 174 -3.46 -9.79 14.05
CA GLU A 174 -2.34 -9.40 14.92
C GLU A 174 -1.32 -8.51 14.20
N MET A 175 -1.37 -8.45 12.88
CA MET A 175 -0.41 -7.70 12.06
C MET A 175 -0.94 -6.34 11.67
N ARG A 176 -0.09 -5.33 11.83
CA ARG A 176 -0.33 -3.97 11.38
C ARG A 176 0.85 -3.48 10.54
N PHE A 177 0.56 -2.92 9.39
CA PHE A 177 1.60 -2.35 8.55
C PHE A 177 2.07 -0.98 9.09
N ILE A 178 3.36 -0.85 9.33
CA ILE A 178 4.02 0.40 9.66
C ILE A 178 5.13 0.64 8.66
N ALA A 179 5.09 1.76 7.95
CA ALA A 179 6.13 2.15 7.00
C ALA A 179 7.14 3.11 7.64
N LEU A 180 8.39 2.99 7.22
CA LEU A 180 9.39 4.01 7.50
C LEU A 180 9.05 5.28 6.71
N ARG A 181 9.09 6.45 7.37
CA ARG A 181 8.71 7.75 6.80
C ARG A 181 9.67 8.86 7.17
N CYS A 182 9.56 9.95 6.43
CA CYS A 182 10.18 11.22 6.81
C CYS A 182 9.50 11.75 8.07
N LYS A 183 10.29 12.16 9.04
CA LYS A 183 9.80 12.65 10.33
C LYS A 183 8.80 13.80 10.17
N ASP A 184 7.79 13.82 11.02
CA ASP A 184 6.70 14.81 11.09
C ASP A 184 5.83 14.89 9.83
N THR A 185 5.97 13.96 8.91
CA THR A 185 5.14 13.85 7.70
C THR A 185 4.61 12.44 7.53
N ILE A 186 3.73 12.26 6.55
CA ILE A 186 3.29 10.93 6.10
C ILE A 186 4.13 10.39 4.94
N ALA A 187 5.19 11.11 4.54
CA ALA A 187 5.96 10.80 3.35
C ALA A 187 6.78 9.51 3.51
N PRO A 188 6.54 8.47 2.70
CA PRO A 188 7.33 7.24 2.75
C PRO A 188 8.74 7.49 2.23
N VAL A 189 9.70 6.81 2.81
CA VAL A 189 11.13 7.01 2.48
C VAL A 189 11.61 6.28 1.24
N GLY A 190 10.78 5.38 0.67
CA GLY A 190 11.19 4.52 -0.46
C GLY A 190 11.72 5.29 -1.67
N THR A 191 11.14 6.44 -1.99
CA THR A 191 11.58 7.29 -3.11
C THR A 191 12.96 7.90 -2.85
N ILE A 192 13.26 8.29 -1.61
CA ILE A 192 14.58 8.81 -1.22
C ILE A 192 15.61 7.66 -1.19
N ALA A 193 15.29 6.57 -0.47
CA ALA A 193 16.22 5.48 -0.27
C ALA A 193 16.53 4.69 -1.57
N GLN A 194 15.53 4.50 -2.44
CA GLN A 194 15.68 3.72 -3.67
C GLN A 194 15.82 4.58 -4.92
N GLY A 195 15.18 5.75 -4.93
CA GLY A 195 15.17 6.64 -6.10
C GLY A 195 16.46 7.42 -6.27
N VAL A 196 17.05 7.91 -5.17
CA VAL A 196 18.32 8.66 -5.19
C VAL A 196 19.47 7.93 -4.51
N GLY A 197 19.25 6.70 -4.06
CA GLY A 197 20.29 5.86 -3.45
C GLY A 197 20.71 6.31 -2.05
N ALA A 198 19.90 7.09 -1.35
CA ALA A 198 20.22 7.56 -0.01
C ALA A 198 20.29 6.40 0.99
N ARG A 199 21.32 6.38 1.81
CA ARG A 199 21.62 5.34 2.79
C ARG A 199 21.15 5.74 4.18
N GLN A 200 20.77 4.77 5.00
CA GLN A 200 20.35 5.00 6.38
C GLN A 200 21.56 5.24 7.29
N MET A 201 21.51 6.34 8.03
CA MET A 201 22.58 6.82 8.91
C MET A 201 22.01 7.15 10.29
N ASN A 202 22.74 6.82 11.36
CA ASN A 202 22.39 7.21 12.73
C ASN A 202 22.96 8.58 13.12
N SER A 203 22.69 9.06 14.33
CA SER A 203 23.17 10.35 14.83
C SER A 203 24.70 10.44 15.00
N HIS A 204 25.39 9.30 15.02
CA HIS A 204 26.84 9.22 15.09
C HIS A 204 27.51 9.28 13.70
N GLY A 205 26.73 9.42 12.62
CA GLY A 205 27.23 9.39 11.26
C GLY A 205 27.50 8.00 10.69
N GLU A 206 27.11 6.95 11.38
CA GLU A 206 27.36 5.57 10.96
C GLU A 206 26.25 5.09 10.01
N ILE A 207 26.64 4.50 8.88
CA ILE A 207 25.72 3.84 7.97
C ILE A 207 25.38 2.46 8.52
N TYR A 208 24.16 2.29 9.02
CA TYR A 208 23.76 1.08 9.74
C TYR A 208 22.94 0.08 8.91
N GLU A 209 22.47 0.45 7.73
CA GLU A 209 21.55 -0.39 6.94
C GLU A 209 22.11 -1.77 6.61
N THR A 210 23.43 -1.89 6.41
CA THR A 210 24.08 -3.17 6.13
C THR A 210 24.05 -4.14 7.31
N LYS A 211 23.94 -3.61 8.53
CA LYS A 211 23.83 -4.41 9.76
C LYS A 211 22.47 -5.12 9.85
N TYR A 212 21.39 -4.48 9.37
CA TYR A 212 20.04 -4.99 9.49
C TYR A 212 19.48 -5.56 8.18
N GLY A 213 19.93 -5.05 7.04
CA GLY A 213 19.51 -5.43 5.71
C GLY A 213 18.73 -4.33 4.98
N LEU A 214 18.40 -4.58 3.71
CA LEU A 214 17.90 -3.56 2.78
C LEU A 214 16.43 -3.76 2.38
N THR A 215 15.74 -4.78 2.89
CA THR A 215 14.31 -4.93 2.63
C THR A 215 13.51 -3.87 3.39
N THR A 216 12.26 -3.67 3.02
CA THR A 216 11.41 -2.64 3.64
C THR A 216 11.29 -2.83 5.15
N SER A 217 11.04 -4.05 5.62
CA SER A 217 10.94 -4.36 7.05
C SER A 217 12.27 -4.27 7.78
N GLN A 218 13.37 -4.69 7.15
CA GLN A 218 14.70 -4.59 7.74
C GLN A 218 15.14 -3.14 7.91
N ARG A 219 14.84 -2.27 6.94
CA ARG A 219 15.11 -0.82 7.05
C ARG A 219 14.33 -0.19 8.20
N LEU A 220 13.05 -0.56 8.35
CA LEU A 220 12.22 -0.11 9.46
C LEU A 220 12.77 -0.61 10.79
N TYR A 221 13.03 -1.90 10.90
CA TYR A 221 13.56 -2.52 12.11
C TYR A 221 14.88 -1.89 12.54
N GLY A 222 15.80 -1.65 11.59
CA GLY A 222 17.07 -0.99 11.84
C GLY A 222 16.88 0.41 12.45
N THR A 223 16.02 1.24 11.86
CA THR A 223 15.75 2.60 12.38
C THR A 223 15.17 2.56 13.80
N VAL A 224 14.19 1.67 14.03
CA VAL A 224 13.58 1.51 15.36
C VAL A 224 14.61 1.06 16.39
N THR A 225 15.47 0.12 16.03
CA THR A 225 16.52 -0.40 16.92
C THR A 225 17.57 0.65 17.23
N GLU A 226 18.08 1.37 16.22
CA GLU A 226 19.04 2.45 16.43
C GLU A 226 18.48 3.54 17.37
N ASN A 227 17.22 3.94 17.19
CA ASN A 227 16.56 4.88 18.10
C ASN A 227 16.43 4.35 19.52
N ARG A 228 16.01 3.09 19.70
CA ARG A 228 15.84 2.47 21.03
C ARG A 228 17.16 2.29 21.78
N GLU A 229 18.24 2.05 21.05
CA GLU A 229 19.58 1.90 21.63
C GLU A 229 20.31 3.24 21.85
N GLY A 230 19.62 4.37 21.64
CA GLY A 230 20.15 5.70 21.93
C GLY A 230 21.08 6.25 20.83
N ARG A 231 21.12 5.64 19.64
CA ARG A 231 21.90 6.12 18.50
C ARG A 231 21.06 6.94 17.50
N GLY A 232 19.80 7.20 17.83
CA GLY A 232 18.95 8.14 17.08
C GLY A 232 19.26 9.61 17.41
N PRO A 233 18.68 10.56 16.66
CA PRO A 233 17.80 10.34 15.51
C PRO A 233 18.50 9.71 14.31
N CYS A 234 17.70 9.06 13.46
CA CYS A 234 18.18 8.43 12.22
C CYS A 234 17.83 9.26 10.99
N TYR A 235 18.64 9.15 9.97
CA TYR A 235 18.53 9.94 8.75
C TYR A 235 18.66 9.07 7.51
N LEU A 236 18.13 9.55 6.39
CA LEU A 236 18.62 9.21 5.06
C LEU A 236 19.68 10.22 4.65
N LYS A 237 20.87 9.74 4.30
CA LYS A 237 22.00 10.57 3.86
C LYS A 237 21.70 11.11 2.47
N THR A 238 21.29 12.36 2.39
CA THR A 238 20.88 13.04 1.16
C THR A 238 21.74 14.26 0.83
N ASP A 239 22.65 14.64 1.72
CA ASP A 239 23.54 15.79 1.56
C ASP A 239 24.55 15.69 0.39
N GLU A 240 24.62 14.52 -0.26
CA GLU A 240 25.49 14.28 -1.43
C GLU A 240 24.70 14.11 -2.74
N ILE A 241 23.37 14.27 -2.74
CA ILE A 241 22.58 14.16 -3.96
C ILE A 241 22.79 15.37 -4.88
N SER A 242 22.64 15.14 -6.18
CA SER A 242 22.75 16.20 -7.18
C SER A 242 21.51 17.12 -7.18
N ALA A 243 21.65 18.32 -7.72
CA ALA A 243 20.53 19.24 -7.90
C ALA A 243 19.40 18.65 -8.76
N ALA A 244 19.73 17.81 -9.74
CA ALA A 244 18.71 17.11 -10.54
C ALA A 244 17.93 16.09 -9.69
N GLN A 245 18.62 15.32 -8.85
CA GLN A 245 17.98 14.38 -7.92
C GLN A 245 17.13 15.11 -6.88
N GLU A 246 17.56 16.24 -6.40
CA GLU A 246 16.78 17.09 -5.49
C GLU A 246 15.48 17.54 -6.15
N GLN A 247 15.54 18.04 -7.38
CA GLN A 247 14.35 18.44 -8.13
C GLN A 247 13.40 17.26 -8.38
N ASP A 248 13.93 16.08 -8.65
CA ASP A 248 13.11 14.87 -8.81
C ASP A 248 12.41 14.48 -7.50
N LEU A 249 13.06 14.65 -6.34
CA LEU A 249 12.44 14.46 -5.04
C LEU A 249 11.31 15.46 -4.78
N TYR A 250 11.50 16.74 -5.07
CA TYR A 250 10.45 17.75 -4.95
C TYR A 250 9.23 17.39 -5.79
N ARG A 251 9.42 17.01 -7.04
CA ARG A 251 8.33 16.61 -7.94
C ARG A 251 7.62 15.34 -7.45
N ALA A 252 8.39 14.34 -7.02
CA ALA A 252 7.82 13.09 -6.55
C ALA A 252 6.97 13.29 -5.28
N TYR A 253 7.46 14.09 -4.34
CA TYR A 253 6.73 14.32 -3.08
C TYR A 253 5.61 15.36 -3.22
N LEU A 254 5.68 16.26 -4.18
CA LEU A 254 4.56 17.18 -4.46
C LEU A 254 3.27 16.40 -4.74
N ASN A 255 3.37 15.29 -5.45
CA ASN A 255 2.24 14.46 -5.79
C ASN A 255 1.95 13.39 -4.71
N MET A 256 2.99 12.77 -4.17
CA MET A 256 2.84 11.62 -3.28
C MET A 256 2.58 12.02 -1.82
N ALA A 257 3.23 13.07 -1.33
CA ALA A 257 3.12 13.56 0.04
C ALA A 257 3.49 15.06 0.11
N PRO A 258 2.59 15.96 -0.31
CA PRO A 258 2.87 17.41 -0.41
C PRO A 258 3.44 18.02 0.88
N SER A 259 3.06 17.49 2.04
CA SER A 259 3.56 17.94 3.35
C SER A 259 5.09 17.88 3.45
N GLN A 260 5.74 16.91 2.79
CA GLN A 260 7.19 16.82 2.78
C GLN A 260 7.81 17.91 1.90
N THR A 261 7.24 18.18 0.74
CA THR A 261 7.69 19.28 -0.14
C THR A 261 7.52 20.64 0.56
N LEU A 262 6.37 20.85 1.19
CA LEU A 262 6.11 22.07 1.96
C LEU A 262 7.10 22.25 3.11
N LYS A 263 7.39 21.19 3.86
CA LYS A 263 8.39 21.23 4.94
C LYS A 263 9.76 21.69 4.45
N TRP A 264 10.21 21.23 3.29
CA TRP A 264 11.48 21.67 2.69
C TRP A 264 11.44 23.12 2.24
N LEU A 265 10.34 23.55 1.60
CA LEU A 265 10.17 24.91 1.14
C LEU A 265 10.09 25.92 2.30
N GLU A 266 9.33 25.61 3.33
CA GLU A 266 9.17 26.44 4.53
C GLU A 266 10.46 26.56 5.32
N GLY A 267 11.22 25.46 5.43
CA GLY A 267 12.51 25.40 6.12
C GLY A 267 13.66 26.06 5.36
N SER A 268 13.46 26.42 4.09
CA SER A 268 14.52 26.90 3.18
C SER A 268 15.74 25.96 3.10
N ARG A 269 15.54 24.69 3.44
CA ARG A 269 16.53 23.62 3.44
C ARG A 269 15.98 22.41 2.71
N GLY A 270 16.54 22.14 1.53
CA GLY A 270 16.18 20.99 0.73
C GLY A 270 16.92 19.71 1.14
N PRO A 271 16.53 18.57 0.56
CA PRO A 271 17.17 17.28 0.85
C PRO A 271 18.66 17.23 0.45
N ALA A 272 19.12 18.09 -0.46
CA ALA A 272 20.55 18.18 -0.82
C ALA A 272 21.38 18.98 0.19
N SER A 273 20.75 19.79 1.02
CA SER A 273 21.44 20.64 2.01
C SER A 273 21.35 20.11 3.44
N GLU A 274 20.41 19.22 3.72
CA GLU A 274 20.20 18.63 5.03
C GLU A 274 19.70 17.19 4.90
N ASN A 275 20.31 16.27 5.67
CA ASN A 275 19.89 14.87 5.69
C ASN A 275 18.45 14.75 6.17
N VAL A 276 17.68 13.88 5.54
CA VAL A 276 16.26 13.71 5.84
C VAL A 276 16.09 12.83 7.06
N GLU A 277 15.63 13.39 8.16
CA GLU A 277 15.30 12.64 9.38
C GLU A 277 14.14 11.69 9.12
N ILE A 278 14.28 10.46 9.63
CA ILE A 278 13.35 9.37 9.41
C ILE A 278 12.91 8.74 10.73
N GLU A 279 11.70 8.21 10.73
CA GLU A 279 11.14 7.49 11.87
C GLU A 279 10.14 6.41 11.42
N GLY A 280 9.91 5.42 12.28
CA GLY A 280 9.09 4.27 11.95
C GLY A 280 8.25 3.73 13.10
N THR A 281 8.03 4.55 14.13
CA THR A 281 7.28 4.14 15.32
C THR A 281 6.07 5.03 15.58
N GLU A 282 5.18 4.57 16.46
CA GLU A 282 4.11 5.42 16.99
C GLU A 282 4.68 6.67 17.70
N PRO A 283 3.94 7.77 17.73
CA PRO A 283 2.53 7.88 17.32
C PRO A 283 2.28 8.05 15.82
N TYR A 284 3.30 7.99 15.02
CA TYR A 284 3.22 8.22 13.59
C TYR A 284 2.92 6.92 12.86
N ILE A 285 1.68 6.71 12.49
CA ILE A 285 1.24 5.54 11.75
C ILE A 285 1.02 5.92 10.30
N VAL A 286 2.02 5.69 9.49
CA VAL A 286 1.92 5.80 8.04
C VAL A 286 1.58 4.44 7.47
N GLY A 287 0.71 4.43 6.53
CA GLY A 287 0.23 3.19 5.99
C GLY A 287 -0.84 2.52 6.83
N GLY A 288 -0.85 2.64 8.07
CA GLY A 288 -1.82 2.31 9.12
C GLY A 288 -2.99 1.38 8.84
N HIS A 289 -2.97 0.66 7.73
CA HIS A 289 -3.96 -0.36 7.46
C HIS A 289 -3.51 -1.71 8.02
N THR A 290 -4.46 -2.58 8.23
CA THR A 290 -4.18 -3.96 8.62
C THR A 290 -3.41 -4.68 7.51
N ALA A 291 -2.49 -5.55 7.89
CA ALA A 291 -1.98 -6.60 7.01
C ALA A 291 -2.82 -7.88 7.18
N SER A 292 -4.12 -7.72 7.33
CA SER A 292 -5.12 -8.73 7.63
C SER A 292 -6.19 -8.76 6.56
N GLY A 293 -6.94 -9.83 6.49
CA GLY A 293 -8.06 -9.94 5.57
C GLY A 293 -8.69 -11.32 5.55
N TYR A 294 -9.47 -11.55 4.53
CA TYR A 294 -10.09 -12.83 4.29
C TYR A 294 -9.07 -13.91 3.97
N TRP A 295 -9.25 -15.09 4.56
CA TRP A 295 -8.60 -16.30 4.08
C TRP A 295 -9.23 -16.70 2.74
N VAL A 296 -8.43 -16.73 1.68
CA VAL A 296 -8.91 -17.05 0.33
C VAL A 296 -8.07 -18.14 -0.34
N ASP A 297 -8.67 -18.83 -1.30
CA ASP A 297 -7.95 -19.70 -2.22
C ASP A 297 -7.32 -18.92 -3.39
N ASN A 298 -6.64 -19.61 -4.31
CA ASN A 298 -6.03 -19.01 -5.50
C ASN A 298 -7.05 -18.40 -6.48
N GLY A 299 -8.32 -18.80 -6.39
CA GLY A 299 -9.44 -18.18 -7.11
C GLY A 299 -10.03 -16.98 -6.38
N ARG A 300 -9.43 -16.55 -5.28
CA ARG A 300 -9.93 -15.47 -4.40
C ARG A 300 -11.27 -15.77 -3.75
N ARG A 301 -11.65 -17.06 -3.63
CA ARG A 301 -12.87 -17.49 -2.94
C ARG A 301 -12.60 -17.52 -1.44
N THR A 302 -13.54 -16.99 -0.67
CA THR A 302 -13.55 -17.12 0.80
C THR A 302 -14.14 -18.46 1.21
N THR A 303 -14.22 -18.72 2.51
CA THR A 303 -14.90 -19.91 3.06
C THR A 303 -16.43 -19.85 3.00
N VAL A 304 -17.00 -18.68 2.68
CA VAL A 304 -18.43 -18.49 2.39
C VAL A 304 -18.65 -18.63 0.89
N LYS A 305 -19.49 -19.57 0.49
CA LYS A 305 -19.75 -19.85 -0.92
C LYS A 305 -20.27 -18.61 -1.66
N GLY A 306 -19.68 -18.29 -2.80
CA GLY A 306 -20.02 -17.14 -3.64
C GLY A 306 -19.49 -15.79 -3.14
N LEU A 307 -18.85 -15.75 -1.97
CA LEU A 307 -18.13 -14.56 -1.50
C LEU A 307 -16.65 -14.65 -1.88
N PHE A 308 -16.16 -13.59 -2.52
CA PHE A 308 -14.78 -13.42 -2.94
C PHE A 308 -14.17 -12.21 -2.24
N ALA A 309 -12.85 -12.19 -2.11
CA ALA A 309 -12.13 -11.03 -1.63
C ALA A 309 -10.86 -10.79 -2.45
N ALA A 310 -10.52 -9.53 -2.70
CA ALA A 310 -9.35 -9.14 -3.48
C ALA A 310 -8.70 -7.85 -2.97
N GLY A 311 -7.45 -7.61 -3.40
CA GLY A 311 -6.67 -6.46 -2.95
C GLY A 311 -6.34 -6.56 -1.46
N ASP A 312 -6.43 -5.43 -0.77
CA ASP A 312 -6.14 -5.35 0.66
C ASP A 312 -7.12 -6.11 1.56
N ASP A 313 -8.22 -6.61 1.01
CA ASP A 313 -9.15 -7.51 1.71
C ASP A 313 -8.71 -8.98 1.67
N ALA A 314 -7.79 -9.36 0.78
CA ALA A 314 -7.27 -10.72 0.64
C ALA A 314 -5.75 -10.74 0.86
N VAL A 315 -5.30 -11.15 2.04
CA VAL A 315 -3.90 -11.04 2.43
C VAL A 315 -3.09 -12.27 2.10
N GLY A 316 -2.05 -12.09 1.30
CA GLY A 316 -1.08 -13.13 0.94
C GLY A 316 0.13 -13.22 1.88
N CYS A 317 0.41 -12.19 2.67
CA CYS A 317 1.46 -12.18 3.68
C CYS A 317 1.28 -10.99 4.63
N PRO A 318 1.97 -10.97 5.79
CA PRO A 318 1.90 -9.87 6.77
C PRO A 318 2.40 -8.52 6.24
N GLN A 319 3.06 -8.53 5.10
CA GLN A 319 3.47 -7.32 4.39
C GLN A 319 2.69 -7.20 3.09
N LYS A 320 2.30 -5.97 2.77
CA LYS A 320 1.53 -5.73 1.55
C LYS A 320 2.39 -5.80 0.31
N TYR A 321 2.41 -6.95 -0.27
CA TYR A 321 2.84 -7.23 -1.62
C TYR A 321 1.61 -7.62 -2.45
N VAL A 322 0.69 -6.70 -2.54
CA VAL A 322 -0.54 -6.90 -3.33
C VAL A 322 -0.39 -6.25 -4.68
#